data_4bf8cc785a22cfc1d1c8e988b7459bb5
#
_entry.id   4bf8cc785a22cfc1d1c8e988b7459bb5
#
_cell.length_a   1.000
_cell.length_b   1.000
_cell.length_c   1.000
_cell.angle_alpha   90.00
_cell.angle_beta   90.00
_cell.angle_gamma   90.00
#
_symmetry.space_group_name_H-M   'P 1'
#
loop_
_entity.id
_entity.type
_entity.pdbx_description
1 polymer ?
#
loop_
_entity_poly.entity_id
_entity_poly.type
_entity_poly.pdbx_seq_one_letter_code
_entity_poly.pdbx_strand_id
1 'polypeptide(L)'
;MVRSVEKWRLGKRSYALNEALVHGDHRRPLTRREFISQGFCAGAGTVVASSALSLFANPRSAYAALSPDLDSLRSGVCGIATQGAGKIPFICIDLAGGANIAGSNVLVGGMGGQQDFLSTAGYSKLGLPGDMVPGVAEATPTATSNGDHVDTTLGLAFHSDSQFLAGILEKATTAVGDINGAIIPARSENDTGNNPHNPMYGIARAGAGGELLNLIGSRSSVSGGNSMAPSMLIDPSSPPTKVDRPSDVTGLVDTGDLLGILSQQEAVAVMESIQRISDRKLQAASSLADPIAEAALQQGVSCEYVKSADLADRFSDPNTLNPDDRSAADPVIVSDSGGIFSQAEFDGDSEFRKTASVMKMVIDGFAGAGTITMGGYDYHTGDRETGERRDLRAGRCMGACLEYAARQGVPLMLYVFSDGSVFSNGMIDNSVDGRGKGVWTGDNSSTAASFFLVYNPPSNGGGASIQLLGGTPEQQLRHQQLGWMRPDASVETSATPAGNNVNLLVETIILNYMALHGEQGQFGTLFPSNGLGSSSNWDNYIAFNNIVSGTI
;
A
#
# COMPACT_ATOMS: atom_id res chain seq x y z
N MET A 1 39.98 30.79 -18.41
CA MET A 1 39.94 29.67 -19.35
C MET A 1 38.55 29.57 -19.89
N VAL A 2 38.31 30.04 -21.08
CA VAL A 2 37.04 29.97 -21.79
C VAL A 2 36.98 28.58 -22.42
N ARG A 3 36.06 27.73 -21.95
CA ARG A 3 35.77 26.44 -22.62
C ARG A 3 35.14 26.74 -23.99
N SER A 4 35.84 26.32 -25.04
CA SER A 4 35.32 26.34 -26.40
C SER A 4 34.05 25.48 -26.48
N VAL A 5 32.93 26.06 -26.89
CA VAL A 5 31.70 25.33 -27.15
C VAL A 5 31.91 24.54 -28.45
N GLU A 6 31.99 23.22 -28.36
CA GLU A 6 31.99 22.37 -29.55
C GLU A 6 30.63 22.52 -30.28
N LYS A 7 30.72 22.93 -31.53
CA LYS A 7 29.54 23.04 -32.40
C LYS A 7 29.53 21.87 -33.39
N TRP A 8 28.42 21.16 -33.40
CA TRP A 8 28.19 20.13 -34.43
C TRP A 8 27.53 20.72 -35.66
N ARG A 9 27.92 20.24 -36.84
CA ARG A 9 27.31 20.68 -38.11
C ARG A 9 26.50 19.54 -38.71
N LEU A 10 25.20 19.74 -38.89
CA LEU A 10 24.36 18.93 -39.77
C LEU A 10 23.93 19.79 -40.96
N GLY A 11 24.45 19.46 -42.14
CA GLY A 11 24.20 20.25 -43.33
C GLY A 11 24.78 21.66 -43.27
N LYS A 12 24.01 22.66 -43.66
CA LYS A 12 24.43 24.07 -43.72
C LYS A 12 24.26 24.85 -42.41
N ARG A 13 23.74 24.24 -41.36
CA ARG A 13 23.42 24.90 -40.08
C ARG A 13 24.30 24.35 -38.94
N SER A 14 24.82 25.22 -38.08
CA SER A 14 25.54 24.81 -36.86
C SER A 14 24.63 25.01 -35.65
N TYR A 15 24.56 23.99 -34.81
CA TYR A 15 23.75 23.97 -33.60
C TYR A 15 24.65 24.05 -32.36
N ALA A 16 24.18 24.72 -31.32
CA ALA A 16 24.82 24.68 -30.00
C ALA A 16 24.58 23.31 -29.34
N LEU A 17 25.44 22.92 -28.38
CA LEU A 17 25.37 21.59 -27.74
C LEU A 17 23.99 21.24 -27.14
N ASN A 18 23.23 22.25 -26.73
CA ASN A 18 21.89 22.11 -26.12
C ASN A 18 20.78 22.64 -27.03
N GLU A 19 21.06 22.88 -28.32
CA GLU A 19 20.08 23.33 -29.27
C GLU A 19 19.38 22.13 -29.92
N ALA A 20 18.04 22.11 -29.91
CA ALA A 20 17.28 21.04 -30.52
C ALA A 20 17.53 20.98 -32.04
N LEU A 21 17.85 19.79 -32.56
CA LEU A 21 18.02 19.57 -34.01
C LEU A 21 16.69 19.76 -34.71
N VAL A 22 16.63 20.68 -35.68
CA VAL A 22 15.45 21.00 -36.43
C VAL A 22 15.73 20.72 -37.91
N HIS A 23 14.95 19.86 -38.55
CA HIS A 23 14.94 19.66 -39.98
C HIS A 23 14.11 20.78 -40.67
N GLY A 24 14.57 21.25 -41.82
CA GLY A 24 13.91 22.35 -42.55
C GLY A 24 12.45 22.12 -42.85
N ASP A 25 12.04 20.87 -43.02
CA ASP A 25 10.71 20.43 -43.39
C ASP A 25 9.83 19.97 -42.21
N HIS A 26 10.36 19.96 -41.00
CA HIS A 26 9.63 19.59 -39.80
C HIS A 26 9.57 20.74 -38.79
N ARG A 27 8.38 20.97 -38.25
CA ARG A 27 8.23 21.90 -37.13
C ARG A 27 8.98 21.35 -35.91
N ARG A 28 9.55 22.24 -35.11
CA ARG A 28 10.23 21.89 -33.84
C ARG A 28 9.29 21.05 -32.99
N PRO A 29 9.73 19.88 -32.47
CA PRO A 29 8.95 19.14 -31.47
C PRO A 29 8.65 20.03 -30.29
N LEU A 30 7.39 20.11 -29.90
CA LEU A 30 6.94 20.86 -28.74
C LEU A 30 7.14 20.00 -27.49
N THR A 31 7.64 20.60 -26.43
CA THR A 31 7.59 19.98 -25.11
C THR A 31 6.14 19.90 -24.64
N ARG A 32 5.82 18.98 -23.71
CA ARG A 32 4.48 18.92 -23.07
C ARG A 32 4.02 20.29 -22.58
N ARG A 33 4.92 21.06 -22.00
CA ARG A 33 4.66 22.41 -21.49
C ARG A 33 4.34 23.41 -22.60
N GLU A 34 5.08 23.38 -23.70
CA GLU A 34 4.81 24.23 -24.87
C GLU A 34 3.51 23.85 -25.59
N PHE A 35 3.18 22.56 -25.63
CA PHE A 35 1.91 22.08 -26.21
C PHE A 35 0.70 22.54 -25.38
N ILE A 36 0.77 22.39 -24.06
CA ILE A 36 -0.25 22.88 -23.11
C ILE A 36 -0.37 24.39 -23.18
N SER A 37 0.76 25.12 -23.19
CA SER A 37 0.80 26.58 -23.32
C SER A 37 0.17 27.08 -24.64
N GLN A 38 0.40 26.39 -25.74
CA GLN A 38 -0.21 26.75 -27.04
C GLN A 38 -1.71 26.44 -27.06
N GLY A 39 -2.15 25.34 -26.44
CA GLY A 39 -3.55 25.04 -26.22
C GLY A 39 -4.23 26.10 -25.36
N PHE A 40 -3.54 26.55 -24.30
CA PHE A 40 -4.00 27.61 -23.43
C PHE A 40 -4.16 28.95 -24.18
N CYS A 41 -3.15 29.39 -24.95
CA CYS A 41 -3.22 30.63 -25.73
C CYS A 41 -4.30 30.59 -26.81
N ALA A 42 -4.53 29.43 -27.43
CA ALA A 42 -5.59 29.27 -28.43
C ALA A 42 -6.99 29.21 -27.80
N GLY A 43 -7.09 28.56 -26.60
CA GLY A 43 -8.33 28.45 -25.82
C GLY A 43 -8.77 29.76 -25.20
N ALA A 44 -7.84 30.50 -24.58
CA ALA A 44 -8.13 31.79 -23.94
C ALA A 44 -8.72 32.83 -24.96
N GLY A 45 -8.25 32.80 -26.19
CA GLY A 45 -8.76 33.68 -27.24
C GLY A 45 -10.23 33.43 -27.65
N THR A 46 -10.69 32.16 -27.49
CA THR A 46 -12.09 31.78 -27.83
C THR A 46 -13.03 31.86 -26.62
N VAL A 47 -12.51 31.67 -25.39
CA VAL A 47 -13.30 31.73 -24.16
C VAL A 47 -13.65 33.16 -23.77
N VAL A 48 -12.74 34.11 -23.96
CA VAL A 48 -13.01 35.54 -23.62
C VAL A 48 -14.15 36.15 -24.43
N ALA A 49 -14.43 35.61 -25.64
CA ALA A 49 -15.51 36.15 -26.48
C ALA A 49 -16.91 35.59 -26.16
N SER A 50 -17.02 34.39 -25.56
CA SER A 50 -18.32 33.73 -25.34
C SER A 50 -18.70 33.54 -23.87
N SER A 51 -17.72 33.46 -22.96
CA SER A 51 -17.97 33.15 -21.53
C SER A 51 -18.19 34.38 -20.67
N ALA A 52 -17.70 35.56 -21.07
CA ALA A 52 -17.98 36.80 -20.34
C ALA A 52 -19.48 37.14 -20.26
N LEU A 53 -20.27 36.67 -21.20
CA LEU A 53 -21.73 36.88 -21.21
C LEU A 53 -22.51 35.80 -20.45
N SER A 54 -21.98 34.57 -20.31
CA SER A 54 -22.65 33.50 -19.58
C SER A 54 -22.37 33.55 -18.07
N LEU A 55 -21.22 34.09 -17.64
CA LEU A 55 -20.87 34.28 -16.24
C LEU A 55 -21.79 35.27 -15.52
N PHE A 56 -22.38 36.22 -16.25
CA PHE A 56 -23.35 37.18 -15.67
C PHE A 56 -24.79 36.65 -15.61
N ALA A 57 -25.08 35.51 -16.23
CA ALA A 57 -26.44 35.00 -16.38
C ALA A 57 -26.89 34.01 -15.29
N ASN A 58 -25.99 33.50 -14.43
CA ASN A 58 -26.38 32.51 -13.42
C ASN A 58 -25.53 32.56 -12.14
N PRO A 59 -25.87 33.41 -11.16
CA PRO A 59 -25.11 33.54 -9.90
C PRO A 59 -25.32 32.39 -8.90
N ARG A 60 -26.00 31.29 -9.27
CA ARG A 60 -26.35 30.19 -8.36
C ARG A 60 -25.57 28.89 -8.54
N SER A 61 -24.65 28.80 -9.48
CA SER A 61 -23.78 27.62 -9.61
C SER A 61 -22.48 27.83 -8.83
N ALA A 62 -22.57 27.80 -7.51
CA ALA A 62 -21.43 27.98 -6.60
C ALA A 62 -20.64 26.68 -6.35
N TYR A 63 -20.75 25.71 -7.21
CA TYR A 63 -19.92 24.49 -7.21
C TYR A 63 -19.34 24.33 -8.61
N ALA A 64 -18.03 24.28 -8.71
CA ALA A 64 -17.37 23.87 -9.92
C ALA A 64 -17.75 22.41 -10.17
N ALA A 65 -18.61 22.14 -11.10
CA ALA A 65 -18.95 20.79 -11.56
C ALA A 65 -18.59 20.71 -13.04
N LEU A 66 -18.05 19.57 -13.43
CA LEU A 66 -17.81 19.29 -14.84
C LEU A 66 -19.09 19.53 -15.64
N SER A 67 -18.95 20.08 -16.84
CA SER A 67 -20.09 20.22 -17.74
C SER A 67 -20.67 18.84 -18.09
N PRO A 68 -22.00 18.73 -18.34
CA PRO A 68 -22.67 17.44 -18.52
C PRO A 68 -22.07 16.53 -19.59
N ASP A 69 -21.46 17.09 -20.65
CA ASP A 69 -20.79 16.33 -21.70
C ASP A 69 -19.50 15.67 -21.19
N LEU A 70 -18.68 16.38 -20.41
CA LEU A 70 -17.47 15.80 -19.79
C LEU A 70 -17.80 14.87 -18.65
N ASP A 71 -18.80 15.16 -17.84
CA ASP A 71 -19.26 14.27 -16.77
C ASP A 71 -19.77 12.93 -17.34
N SER A 72 -20.45 12.96 -18.48
CA SER A 72 -20.83 11.74 -19.21
C SER A 72 -19.63 10.96 -19.75
N LEU A 73 -18.58 11.64 -20.22
CA LEU A 73 -17.33 10.98 -20.62
C LEU A 73 -16.59 10.40 -19.40
N ARG A 74 -16.53 11.15 -18.31
CA ARG A 74 -15.89 10.75 -17.06
C ARG A 74 -16.46 9.41 -16.54
N SER A 75 -17.77 9.35 -16.35
CA SER A 75 -18.46 8.19 -15.81
C SER A 75 -18.65 7.04 -16.81
N GLY A 76 -18.68 7.34 -18.09
CA GLY A 76 -18.91 6.40 -19.18
C GLY A 76 -17.63 5.87 -19.81
N VAL A 77 -17.25 6.43 -20.96
CA VAL A 77 -16.16 5.91 -21.80
C VAL A 77 -14.80 5.95 -21.12
N CYS A 78 -14.55 6.95 -20.27
CA CYS A 78 -13.28 7.08 -19.56
C CYS A 78 -13.20 6.28 -18.26
N GLY A 79 -14.35 5.86 -17.70
CA GLY A 79 -14.40 5.02 -16.51
C GLY A 79 -13.66 5.62 -15.30
N ILE A 80 -13.64 6.97 -15.18
CA ILE A 80 -12.96 7.64 -14.06
C ILE A 80 -13.85 7.50 -12.82
N ALA A 81 -13.36 6.76 -11.83
CA ALA A 81 -14.03 6.61 -10.56
C ALA A 81 -14.14 7.95 -9.82
N THR A 82 -15.27 8.18 -9.17
CA THR A 82 -15.50 9.36 -8.32
C THR A 82 -15.22 9.08 -6.85
N GLN A 83 -15.11 7.82 -6.52
CA GLN A 83 -14.73 7.28 -5.21
C GLN A 83 -13.94 6.00 -5.46
N GLY A 84 -13.12 5.58 -4.52
CA GLY A 84 -12.44 4.29 -4.59
C GLY A 84 -13.44 3.15 -4.85
N ALA A 85 -12.95 1.96 -5.21
CA ALA A 85 -13.80 0.82 -5.59
C ALA A 85 -14.74 0.31 -4.48
N GLY A 86 -14.79 0.97 -3.33
CA GLY A 86 -15.59 0.57 -2.17
C GLY A 86 -15.15 -0.76 -1.58
N LYS A 87 -13.87 -1.07 -1.68
CA LYS A 87 -13.23 -2.26 -1.10
C LYS A 87 -12.40 -1.87 0.11
N ILE A 88 -12.18 -2.83 1.01
CA ILE A 88 -11.33 -2.66 2.18
C ILE A 88 -9.94 -2.18 1.72
N PRO A 89 -9.42 -1.03 2.20
CA PRO A 89 -8.07 -0.59 1.97
C PRO A 89 -7.06 -1.69 2.32
N PHE A 90 -6.04 -1.86 1.47
CA PHE A 90 -5.03 -2.89 1.63
C PHE A 90 -3.62 -2.31 1.60
N ILE A 91 -2.86 -2.53 2.66
CA ILE A 91 -1.47 -2.07 2.79
C ILE A 91 -0.56 -3.26 3.06
N CYS A 92 0.54 -3.37 2.32
CA CYS A 92 1.65 -4.28 2.60
C CYS A 92 2.76 -3.54 3.34
N ILE A 93 3.32 -4.16 4.38
CA ILE A 93 4.61 -3.81 4.98
C ILE A 93 5.63 -4.86 4.53
N ASP A 94 6.54 -4.44 3.66
CA ASP A 94 7.62 -5.24 3.09
C ASP A 94 8.90 -5.00 3.89
N LEU A 95 9.23 -5.93 4.79
CA LEU A 95 10.41 -5.89 5.67
C LEU A 95 11.60 -6.50 4.93
N ALA A 96 12.29 -5.68 4.14
CA ALA A 96 13.30 -6.14 3.19
C ALA A 96 14.59 -6.61 3.87
N GLY A 97 14.91 -7.91 3.71
CA GLY A 97 16.18 -8.50 4.11
C GLY A 97 16.11 -9.74 5.01
N GLY A 98 14.96 -10.14 5.53
CA GLY A 98 14.84 -11.33 6.38
C GLY A 98 14.51 -11.05 7.84
N ALA A 99 13.40 -10.33 8.08
CA ALA A 99 12.93 -10.01 9.42
C ALA A 99 12.54 -11.25 10.23
N ASN A 100 12.77 -11.21 11.53
CA ASN A 100 12.17 -12.16 12.46
C ASN A 100 10.71 -11.80 12.73
N ILE A 101 9.78 -12.52 12.10
CA ILE A 101 8.35 -12.40 12.38
C ILE A 101 7.91 -13.42 13.42
N ALA A 102 8.26 -14.70 13.21
CA ALA A 102 7.83 -15.80 14.05
C ALA A 102 8.57 -15.83 15.42
N GLY A 103 7.85 -16.14 16.46
CA GLY A 103 8.38 -16.41 17.79
C GLY A 103 8.61 -15.17 18.63
N SER A 104 9.69 -14.43 18.44
CA SER A 104 9.97 -13.27 19.30
C SER A 104 9.13 -12.03 18.99
N ASN A 105 8.37 -12.04 17.90
CA ASN A 105 7.35 -11.03 17.61
C ASN A 105 5.95 -11.65 17.64
N VAL A 106 5.50 -12.30 16.57
CA VAL A 106 4.21 -12.99 16.52
C VAL A 106 4.43 -14.45 16.95
N LEU A 107 3.66 -14.95 17.90
CA LEU A 107 3.78 -16.33 18.35
C LEU A 107 3.32 -17.30 17.27
N VAL A 108 4.04 -18.41 17.16
CA VAL A 108 3.69 -19.54 16.30
C VAL A 108 3.74 -20.80 17.12
N GLY A 109 2.77 -21.66 16.91
CA GLY A 109 2.67 -22.94 17.60
C GLY A 109 2.60 -24.13 16.63
N GLY A 110 2.30 -25.29 17.20
CA GLY A 110 2.04 -26.55 16.50
C GLY A 110 0.68 -26.60 15.81
N MET A 111 0.21 -27.81 15.55
CA MET A 111 -1.04 -28.07 14.80
C MET A 111 -2.30 -27.53 15.51
N GLY A 112 -2.25 -27.32 16.82
CA GLY A 112 -3.34 -26.74 17.63
C GLY A 112 -3.46 -25.21 17.55
N GLY A 113 -2.59 -24.52 16.80
CA GLY A 113 -2.57 -23.05 16.68
C GLY A 113 -1.50 -22.40 17.56
N GLN A 114 -1.55 -21.08 17.71
CA GLN A 114 -0.51 -20.29 18.39
C GLN A 114 -0.24 -20.70 19.85
N GLN A 115 -1.25 -21.25 20.54
CA GLN A 115 -1.14 -21.69 21.94
C GLN A 115 -0.73 -23.18 22.09
N ASP A 116 -0.55 -23.91 20.99
CA ASP A 116 0.09 -25.22 20.97
C ASP A 116 1.62 -25.02 20.90
N PHE A 117 2.21 -24.66 22.05
CA PHE A 117 3.57 -24.14 22.10
C PHE A 117 4.62 -25.13 21.59
N LEU A 118 5.60 -24.62 20.86
CA LEU A 118 6.76 -25.35 20.39
C LEU A 118 7.66 -25.77 21.57
N SER A 119 8.69 -26.59 21.30
CA SER A 119 9.69 -26.88 22.30
C SER A 119 10.51 -25.64 22.69
N THR A 120 11.09 -25.63 23.90
CA THR A 120 12.03 -24.58 24.32
C THR A 120 13.18 -24.42 23.31
N ALA A 121 13.70 -25.53 22.78
CA ALA A 121 14.75 -25.50 21.74
C ALA A 121 14.27 -24.84 20.43
N GLY A 122 13.01 -25.06 20.05
CA GLY A 122 12.40 -24.40 18.91
C GLY A 122 12.29 -22.88 19.11
N TYR A 123 11.75 -22.46 20.25
CA TYR A 123 11.68 -21.03 20.57
C TYR A 123 13.06 -20.38 20.75
N SER A 124 14.06 -21.12 21.26
CA SER A 124 15.44 -20.61 21.32
C SER A 124 15.99 -20.32 19.91
N LYS A 125 15.68 -21.16 18.94
CA LYS A 125 16.02 -20.92 17.54
C LYS A 125 15.31 -19.68 16.95
N LEU A 126 14.11 -19.36 17.47
CA LEU A 126 13.36 -18.14 17.14
C LEU A 126 13.76 -16.94 18.03
N GLY A 127 14.87 -17.04 18.75
CA GLY A 127 15.46 -15.94 19.52
C GLY A 127 14.88 -15.75 20.92
N LEU A 128 14.14 -16.70 21.48
CA LEU A 128 13.61 -16.64 22.85
C LEU A 128 14.41 -17.56 23.78
N PRO A 129 15.07 -17.04 24.81
CA PRO A 129 15.72 -17.87 25.85
C PRO A 129 14.68 -18.64 26.68
N GLY A 130 15.13 -19.70 27.39
CA GLY A 130 14.24 -20.63 28.06
C GLY A 130 13.34 -20.04 29.15
N ASP A 131 13.71 -18.91 29.72
CA ASP A 131 12.94 -18.15 30.72
C ASP A 131 11.96 -17.12 30.08
N MET A 132 12.00 -16.95 28.76
CA MET A 132 11.10 -16.08 28.01
C MET A 132 10.20 -16.85 27.03
N VAL A 133 10.20 -18.18 27.04
CA VAL A 133 9.32 -18.93 26.13
C VAL A 133 7.85 -18.83 26.57
N PRO A 134 6.90 -18.82 25.63
CA PRO A 134 5.47 -18.81 25.96
C PRO A 134 5.08 -19.96 26.88
N GLY A 135 4.18 -19.68 27.85
CA GLY A 135 3.73 -20.61 28.87
C GLY A 135 4.61 -20.65 30.13
N VAL A 136 5.75 -19.95 30.16
CA VAL A 136 6.57 -19.76 31.37
C VAL A 136 6.11 -18.50 32.09
N ALA A 137 6.05 -18.53 33.42
CA ALA A 137 5.64 -17.38 34.21
C ALA A 137 6.57 -16.18 34.00
N GLU A 138 6.00 -15.05 33.64
CA GLU A 138 6.72 -13.82 33.36
C GLU A 138 7.08 -13.10 34.68
N ALA A 139 8.37 -12.79 34.84
CA ALA A 139 8.84 -12.16 36.07
C ALA A 139 8.34 -10.71 36.24
N THR A 140 8.22 -10.00 35.15
CA THR A 140 7.74 -8.60 35.05
C THR A 140 6.78 -8.45 33.90
N PRO A 141 5.50 -8.85 34.04
CA PRO A 141 4.51 -8.74 32.99
C PRO A 141 4.30 -7.28 32.56
N THR A 142 4.11 -7.07 31.25
CA THR A 142 3.63 -5.79 30.74
C THR A 142 2.17 -5.57 31.11
N ALA A 143 1.63 -4.38 30.90
CA ALA A 143 0.24 -4.07 31.26
C ALA A 143 -0.79 -4.90 30.46
N THR A 144 -0.40 -5.44 29.31
CA THR A 144 -1.26 -6.19 28.38
C THR A 144 -0.91 -7.67 28.30
N SER A 145 0.19 -8.10 28.95
CA SER A 145 0.62 -9.50 29.01
C SER A 145 -0.38 -10.37 29.77
N ASN A 146 -0.56 -11.60 29.33
CA ASN A 146 -1.29 -12.63 30.07
C ASN A 146 -0.51 -13.16 31.32
N GLY A 147 0.76 -12.75 31.50
CA GLY A 147 1.64 -13.16 32.58
C GLY A 147 2.44 -14.44 32.29
N ASP A 148 2.42 -14.92 31.07
CA ASP A 148 3.10 -16.12 30.59
C ASP A 148 3.86 -15.91 29.27
N HIS A 149 4.38 -14.70 29.07
CA HIS A 149 5.02 -14.23 27.82
C HIS A 149 4.11 -14.24 26.60
N VAL A 150 2.80 -14.25 26.78
CA VAL A 150 1.80 -14.14 25.72
C VAL A 150 1.01 -12.84 25.87
N ASP A 151 0.76 -12.17 24.77
CA ASP A 151 -0.09 -10.99 24.69
C ASP A 151 -1.08 -11.14 23.52
N THR A 152 -2.37 -11.07 23.81
CA THR A 152 -3.46 -11.23 22.83
C THR A 152 -4.29 -9.96 22.65
N THR A 153 -3.76 -8.81 23.03
CA THR A 153 -4.48 -7.52 22.98
C THR A 153 -4.98 -7.18 21.58
N LEU A 154 -4.27 -7.61 20.53
CA LEU A 154 -4.68 -7.42 19.14
C LEU A 154 -5.44 -8.64 18.56
N GLY A 155 -5.99 -9.51 19.39
CA GLY A 155 -6.60 -10.78 18.95
C GLY A 155 -5.57 -11.84 18.57
N LEU A 156 -4.62 -11.51 17.71
CA LEU A 156 -3.46 -12.35 17.38
C LEU A 156 -2.48 -12.43 18.57
N ALA A 157 -1.93 -13.60 18.86
CA ALA A 157 -0.99 -13.77 19.95
C ALA A 157 0.42 -13.29 19.54
N PHE A 158 0.94 -12.33 20.29
CA PHE A 158 2.32 -11.84 20.22
C PHE A 158 3.10 -12.33 21.44
N HIS A 159 4.42 -12.34 21.32
CA HIS A 159 5.26 -12.39 22.51
C HIS A 159 5.10 -11.08 23.30
N SER A 160 4.95 -11.16 24.63
CA SER A 160 4.71 -9.96 25.46
C SER A 160 5.82 -8.90 25.37
N ASP A 161 7.05 -9.33 25.03
CA ASP A 161 8.20 -8.45 24.77
C ASP A 161 8.45 -8.20 23.26
N SER A 162 7.44 -8.37 22.41
CA SER A 162 7.54 -8.07 20.98
C SER A 162 7.69 -6.58 20.71
N GLN A 163 8.69 -6.20 19.92
CA GLN A 163 8.88 -4.81 19.52
C GLN A 163 7.90 -4.40 18.42
N PHE A 164 7.38 -5.32 17.59
CA PHE A 164 6.25 -5.03 16.73
C PHE A 164 5.03 -4.63 17.56
N LEU A 165 4.66 -5.45 18.55
CA LEU A 165 3.54 -5.15 19.43
C LEU A 165 3.70 -3.82 20.16
N ALA A 166 4.87 -3.60 20.77
CA ALA A 166 5.17 -2.36 21.49
C ALA A 166 4.96 -1.13 20.59
N GLY A 167 5.49 -1.17 19.36
CA GLY A 167 5.31 -0.09 18.37
C GLY A 167 3.87 0.08 17.91
N ILE A 168 3.14 -1.01 17.69
CA ILE A 168 1.71 -0.96 17.33
C ILE A 168 0.91 -0.31 18.46
N LEU A 169 1.05 -0.77 19.69
CA LEU A 169 0.32 -0.25 20.85
C LEU A 169 0.67 1.22 21.16
N GLU A 170 1.88 1.66 20.83
CA GLU A 170 2.27 3.06 20.98
C GLU A 170 1.44 3.99 20.07
N LYS A 171 1.08 3.54 18.86
CA LYS A 171 0.42 4.37 17.86
C LYS A 171 -1.07 4.08 17.69
N ALA A 172 -1.50 2.82 17.81
CA ALA A 172 -2.88 2.38 17.57
C ALA A 172 -3.77 2.55 18.82
N THR A 173 -3.86 3.75 19.36
CA THR A 173 -4.53 4.00 20.64
C THR A 173 -6.07 3.86 20.56
N THR A 174 -6.67 4.16 19.43
CA THR A 174 -8.12 4.05 19.20
C THR A 174 -8.50 2.70 18.60
N ALA A 175 -7.65 2.13 17.76
CA ALA A 175 -7.94 0.93 16.98
C ALA A 175 -7.90 -0.37 17.78
N VAL A 176 -7.15 -0.44 18.90
CA VAL A 176 -6.73 -1.68 19.60
C VAL A 176 -7.87 -2.67 19.87
N GLY A 177 -9.05 -2.19 20.29
CA GLY A 177 -10.18 -3.07 20.63
C GLY A 177 -10.89 -3.71 19.44
N ASP A 178 -10.62 -3.23 18.23
CA ASP A 178 -11.32 -3.59 16.99
C ASP A 178 -10.38 -4.23 15.96
N ILE A 179 -9.25 -4.77 16.43
CA ILE A 179 -8.25 -5.47 15.62
C ILE A 179 -8.32 -6.97 15.88
N ASN A 180 -8.07 -7.76 14.84
CA ASN A 180 -7.71 -9.17 14.94
C ASN A 180 -6.68 -9.49 13.84
N GLY A 181 -6.05 -10.67 13.90
CA GLY A 181 -5.03 -11.05 12.94
C GLY A 181 -4.90 -12.55 12.77
N ALA A 182 -4.14 -12.94 11.75
CA ALA A 182 -3.75 -14.32 11.53
C ALA A 182 -2.29 -14.40 11.07
N ILE A 183 -1.61 -15.49 11.48
CA ILE A 183 -0.24 -15.78 11.08
C ILE A 183 -0.21 -16.97 10.12
N ILE A 184 0.70 -16.92 9.16
CA ILE A 184 0.91 -17.95 8.15
C ILE A 184 2.37 -18.40 8.17
N PRO A 185 2.70 -19.48 8.87
CA PRO A 185 4.02 -20.11 8.75
C PRO A 185 4.24 -20.60 7.32
N ALA A 186 5.20 -20.01 6.63
CA ALA A 186 5.54 -20.35 5.27
C ALA A 186 7.04 -20.14 5.06
N ARG A 187 7.70 -21.10 4.42
CA ARG A 187 9.11 -20.99 4.07
C ARG A 187 9.32 -19.83 3.11
N SER A 188 10.37 -19.06 3.37
CA SER A 188 10.82 -17.99 2.50
C SER A 188 12.25 -18.28 2.06
N GLU A 189 12.51 -18.30 0.76
CA GLU A 189 13.74 -18.86 0.18
C GLU A 189 15.00 -18.02 0.38
N ASN A 190 14.93 -16.86 1.00
CA ASN A 190 16.00 -15.94 1.34
C ASN A 190 15.92 -14.55 0.66
N ASP A 191 16.84 -13.67 1.02
CA ASP A 191 17.01 -12.24 0.69
C ASP A 191 17.17 -11.90 -0.80
N THR A 192 16.80 -12.75 -1.69
CA THR A 192 16.90 -12.45 -3.11
C THR A 192 15.61 -11.78 -3.58
N GLY A 193 15.70 -10.70 -4.32
CA GLY A 193 14.56 -10.05 -4.96
C GLY A 193 13.77 -10.95 -5.94
N ASN A 194 13.99 -12.25 -5.87
CA ASN A 194 13.25 -13.30 -6.61
C ASN A 194 12.11 -13.90 -5.79
N ASN A 195 11.93 -13.49 -4.55
CA ASN A 195 10.95 -14.05 -3.62
C ASN A 195 9.63 -13.26 -3.73
N PRO A 196 8.59 -13.78 -4.41
CA PRO A 196 7.41 -12.99 -4.78
C PRO A 196 6.36 -12.93 -3.66
N HIS A 197 6.65 -12.23 -2.58
CA HIS A 197 5.73 -12.07 -1.44
C HIS A 197 4.63 -11.02 -1.62
N ASN A 198 4.73 -10.14 -2.61
CA ASN A 198 3.85 -8.99 -2.72
C ASN A 198 2.54 -9.30 -3.45
N PRO A 199 1.35 -9.22 -2.78
CA PRO A 199 0.05 -9.59 -3.35
C PRO A 199 -0.64 -8.45 -4.12
N MET A 200 -0.09 -7.23 -4.19
CA MET A 200 -0.80 -6.02 -4.60
C MET A 200 -1.56 -6.13 -5.93
N TYR A 201 -0.98 -6.79 -6.95
CA TYR A 201 -1.68 -7.00 -8.23
C TYR A 201 -2.89 -7.92 -8.10
N GLY A 202 -2.79 -8.95 -7.24
CA GLY A 202 -3.91 -9.83 -6.96
C GLY A 202 -5.03 -9.11 -6.21
N ILE A 203 -4.68 -8.25 -5.28
CA ILE A 203 -5.62 -7.40 -4.54
C ILE A 203 -6.33 -6.42 -5.49
N ALA A 204 -5.59 -5.76 -6.40
CA ALA A 204 -6.20 -4.92 -7.43
C ALA A 204 -7.14 -5.71 -8.35
N ARG A 205 -6.72 -6.92 -8.79
CA ARG A 205 -7.56 -7.84 -9.59
C ARG A 205 -8.81 -8.30 -8.84
N ALA A 206 -8.74 -8.43 -7.51
CA ALA A 206 -9.90 -8.69 -6.65
C ALA A 206 -10.84 -7.48 -6.48
N GLY A 207 -10.54 -6.36 -7.13
CA GLY A 207 -11.39 -5.18 -7.23
C GLY A 207 -10.97 -3.98 -6.38
N ALA A 208 -9.84 -4.05 -5.67
CA ALA A 208 -9.31 -2.91 -4.93
C ALA A 208 -8.72 -1.87 -5.89
N GLY A 209 -9.55 -1.00 -6.39
CA GLY A 209 -9.14 0.16 -7.19
C GLY A 209 -9.19 1.44 -6.37
N GLY A 210 -8.32 2.38 -6.66
CA GLY A 210 -8.36 3.72 -6.07
C GLY A 210 -8.92 4.76 -7.04
N GLU A 211 -9.33 5.86 -6.49
CA GLU A 211 -9.89 6.98 -7.24
C GLU A 211 -8.87 7.59 -8.22
N LEU A 212 -7.61 7.69 -7.81
CA LEU A 212 -6.53 8.25 -8.63
C LEU A 212 -5.65 7.17 -9.25
N LEU A 213 -5.34 6.13 -8.50
CA LEU A 213 -4.36 5.10 -8.84
C LEU A 213 -4.83 3.73 -8.37
N ASN A 214 -4.59 2.69 -9.17
CA ASN A 214 -4.86 1.32 -8.72
C ASN A 214 -3.84 0.88 -7.67
N LEU A 215 -2.57 1.16 -7.91
CA LEU A 215 -1.46 0.66 -7.12
C LEU A 215 -0.45 1.76 -6.81
N ILE A 216 0.01 1.81 -5.55
CA ILE A 216 1.14 2.64 -5.15
C ILE A 216 2.18 1.80 -4.41
N GLY A 217 3.43 2.24 -4.47
CA GLY A 217 4.51 1.59 -3.74
C GLY A 217 5.61 2.57 -3.37
N SER A 218 6.33 2.29 -2.30
CA SER A 218 7.39 3.17 -1.82
C SER A 218 8.71 3.04 -2.60
N ARG A 219 8.77 2.14 -3.59
CA ARG A 219 9.93 1.96 -4.48
C ARG A 219 9.54 2.02 -5.95
N SER A 220 10.49 2.47 -6.78
CA SER A 220 10.36 2.42 -8.24
C SER A 220 10.76 1.02 -8.74
N SER A 221 9.88 0.06 -8.54
CA SER A 221 10.04 -1.34 -8.96
C SER A 221 8.72 -1.85 -9.53
N VAL A 222 8.75 -3.01 -10.18
CA VAL A 222 7.52 -3.64 -10.73
C VAL A 222 6.50 -3.94 -9.65
N SER A 223 6.92 -4.28 -8.44
CA SER A 223 6.03 -4.56 -7.31
C SER A 223 5.77 -3.34 -6.40
N GLY A 224 6.35 -2.17 -6.69
CA GLY A 224 6.31 -1.02 -5.78
C GLY A 224 7.07 -1.22 -4.46
N GLY A 225 7.67 -2.38 -4.25
CA GLY A 225 8.42 -2.79 -3.07
C GLY A 225 9.81 -3.36 -3.40
N ASN A 226 10.46 -3.96 -2.41
CA ASN A 226 11.69 -4.73 -2.58
C ASN A 226 11.39 -6.16 -3.04
N SER A 227 10.46 -6.83 -2.35
CA SER A 227 9.99 -8.15 -2.77
C SER A 227 9.14 -8.06 -4.04
N MET A 228 9.34 -9.03 -4.92
CA MET A 228 8.58 -9.10 -6.17
C MET A 228 7.11 -9.51 -5.92
N ALA A 229 6.27 -9.23 -6.91
CA ALA A 229 4.97 -9.87 -7.03
C ALA A 229 5.10 -11.18 -7.85
N PRO A 230 4.23 -12.18 -7.64
CA PRO A 230 4.17 -13.35 -8.52
C PRO A 230 4.01 -12.94 -9.98
N SER A 231 4.87 -13.46 -10.85
CA SER A 231 4.93 -13.04 -12.26
C SER A 231 3.62 -13.23 -13.01
N MET A 232 2.83 -14.24 -12.62
CA MET A 232 1.52 -14.54 -13.20
C MET A 232 0.44 -13.52 -12.83
N LEU A 233 0.67 -12.70 -11.80
CA LEU A 233 -0.27 -11.67 -11.33
C LEU A 233 0.05 -10.29 -11.90
N ILE A 234 1.29 -10.05 -12.33
CA ILE A 234 1.76 -8.73 -12.79
C ILE A 234 0.92 -8.27 -13.99
N ASP A 235 0.35 -7.08 -13.86
CA ASP A 235 -0.31 -6.36 -14.95
C ASP A 235 0.58 -5.19 -15.42
N PRO A 236 1.23 -5.32 -16.57
CA PRO A 236 2.09 -4.26 -17.10
C PRO A 236 1.35 -2.97 -17.46
N SER A 237 0.03 -3.03 -17.62
CA SER A 237 -0.80 -1.85 -17.93
C SER A 237 -1.12 -1.00 -16.71
N SER A 238 -0.94 -1.56 -15.49
CA SER A 238 -1.22 -0.89 -14.22
C SER A 238 -0.03 -0.99 -13.25
N PRO A 239 1.14 -0.45 -13.61
CA PRO A 239 2.30 -0.49 -12.73
C PRO A 239 2.08 0.40 -11.49
N PRO A 240 2.67 0.04 -10.34
CA PRO A 240 2.55 0.85 -9.14
C PRO A 240 3.26 2.20 -9.31
N THR A 241 2.58 3.28 -8.91
CA THR A 241 3.17 4.62 -8.85
C THR A 241 4.01 4.74 -7.59
N LYS A 242 5.23 5.28 -7.71
CA LYS A 242 6.09 5.50 -6.54
C LYS A 242 5.56 6.64 -5.68
N VAL A 243 5.37 6.35 -4.37
CA VAL A 243 5.01 7.31 -3.33
C VAL A 243 5.83 7.00 -2.08
N ASP A 244 6.86 7.80 -1.79
CA ASP A 244 7.72 7.61 -0.62
C ASP A 244 7.84 8.87 0.28
N ARG A 245 7.18 9.97 -0.10
CA ARG A 245 7.22 11.25 0.62
C ARG A 245 5.99 12.13 0.30
N PRO A 246 5.71 13.15 1.12
CA PRO A 246 4.57 14.06 0.92
C PRO A 246 4.51 14.72 -0.46
N SER A 247 5.65 15.16 -1.00
CA SER A 247 5.70 15.80 -2.32
C SER A 247 5.33 14.88 -3.49
N ASP A 248 5.47 13.57 -3.33
CA ASP A 248 5.03 12.62 -4.36
C ASP A 248 3.50 12.57 -4.41
N VAL A 249 2.85 12.66 -3.24
CA VAL A 249 1.38 12.66 -3.13
C VAL A 249 0.77 13.93 -3.72
N THR A 250 1.25 15.09 -3.30
CA THR A 250 0.75 16.38 -3.82
C THR A 250 1.02 16.52 -5.31
N GLY A 251 2.14 16.00 -5.80
CA GLY A 251 2.50 15.99 -7.22
C GLY A 251 1.57 15.17 -8.12
N LEU A 252 0.78 14.24 -7.57
CA LEU A 252 -0.19 13.46 -8.35
C LEU A 252 -1.36 14.29 -8.86
N VAL A 253 -1.74 15.33 -8.14
CA VAL A 253 -2.89 16.19 -8.42
C VAL A 253 -2.48 17.64 -8.72
N ASP A 254 -1.19 17.95 -8.72
CA ASP A 254 -0.68 19.27 -9.06
C ASP A 254 -0.87 19.53 -10.56
N THR A 255 -1.85 20.38 -10.86
CA THR A 255 -2.15 20.83 -12.23
C THR A 255 -1.27 22.02 -12.65
N GLY A 256 -0.25 22.37 -11.84
CA GLY A 256 0.71 23.44 -12.09
C GLY A 256 0.16 24.84 -11.74
N ASP A 257 0.79 25.89 -12.33
CA ASP A 257 0.51 27.30 -12.00
C ASP A 257 -0.94 27.76 -12.27
N LEU A 258 -1.77 26.91 -12.89
CA LEU A 258 -3.16 27.24 -13.25
C LEU A 258 -4.02 27.53 -12.00
N LEU A 259 -3.93 26.70 -10.98
CA LEU A 259 -4.67 26.88 -9.71
C LEU A 259 -4.17 28.06 -8.87
N GLY A 260 -2.94 28.54 -9.13
CA GLY A 260 -2.40 29.74 -8.49
C GLY A 260 -2.80 31.06 -9.16
N ILE A 261 -3.29 30.97 -10.43
CA ILE A 261 -3.63 32.14 -11.26
C ILE A 261 -5.14 32.28 -11.45
N LEU A 262 -5.85 31.15 -11.53
CA LEU A 262 -7.28 31.06 -11.81
C LEU A 262 -8.02 30.53 -10.58
N SER A 263 -9.28 30.93 -10.43
CA SER A 263 -10.18 30.23 -9.51
C SER A 263 -10.41 28.78 -9.99
N GLN A 264 -10.85 27.90 -9.09
CA GLN A 264 -11.17 26.50 -9.43
C GLN A 264 -12.13 26.41 -10.63
N GLN A 265 -13.19 27.20 -10.65
CA GLN A 265 -14.16 27.24 -11.76
C GLN A 265 -13.52 27.64 -13.08
N GLU A 266 -12.63 28.61 -13.07
CA GLU A 266 -11.91 29.05 -14.28
C GLU A 266 -10.91 27.97 -14.74
N ALA A 267 -10.22 27.32 -13.81
CA ALA A 267 -9.30 26.22 -14.12
C ALA A 267 -10.04 25.03 -14.77
N VAL A 268 -11.18 24.61 -14.21
CA VAL A 268 -12.06 23.59 -14.80
C VAL A 268 -12.52 23.99 -16.18
N ALA A 269 -13.04 25.20 -16.35
CA ALA A 269 -13.52 25.68 -17.66
C ALA A 269 -12.42 25.72 -18.72
N VAL A 270 -11.18 26.07 -18.32
CA VAL A 270 -10.01 26.01 -19.22
C VAL A 270 -9.68 24.58 -19.61
N MET A 271 -9.63 23.64 -18.64
CA MET A 271 -9.34 22.23 -18.92
C MET A 271 -10.40 21.58 -19.83
N GLU A 272 -11.69 21.88 -19.61
CA GLU A 272 -12.79 21.46 -20.48
C GLU A 272 -12.65 22.02 -21.89
N SER A 273 -12.26 23.29 -22.01
CA SER A 273 -12.03 23.92 -23.31
C SER A 273 -10.85 23.28 -24.06
N ILE A 274 -9.78 22.93 -23.35
CA ILE A 274 -8.63 22.21 -23.90
C ILE A 274 -9.05 20.83 -24.41
N GLN A 275 -9.84 20.11 -23.64
CA GLN A 275 -10.37 18.79 -24.02
C GLN A 275 -11.16 18.90 -25.35
N ARG A 276 -12.14 19.80 -25.43
CA ARG A 276 -12.98 19.99 -26.64
C ARG A 276 -12.17 20.41 -27.85
N ILE A 277 -11.17 21.27 -27.67
CA ILE A 277 -10.26 21.70 -28.77
C ILE A 277 -9.38 20.53 -29.21
N SER A 278 -8.86 19.76 -28.26
CA SER A 278 -8.03 18.60 -28.55
C SER A 278 -8.80 17.54 -29.33
N ASP A 279 -10.01 17.24 -28.94
CA ASP A 279 -10.92 16.31 -29.60
C ASP A 279 -11.17 16.71 -31.06
N ARG A 280 -11.54 17.99 -31.30
CA ARG A 280 -11.73 18.51 -32.63
C ARG A 280 -10.48 18.45 -33.51
N LYS A 281 -9.30 18.73 -32.91
CA LYS A 281 -8.02 18.64 -33.63
C LYS A 281 -7.66 17.22 -34.00
N LEU A 282 -7.87 16.28 -33.07
CA LEU A 282 -7.60 14.86 -33.30
C LEU A 282 -8.53 14.29 -34.38
N GLN A 283 -9.83 14.62 -34.35
CA GLN A 283 -10.80 14.23 -35.36
C GLN A 283 -10.44 14.82 -36.75
N ALA A 284 -9.93 16.05 -36.80
CA ALA A 284 -9.53 16.70 -38.05
C ALA A 284 -8.17 16.23 -38.59
N ALA A 285 -7.32 15.66 -37.72
CA ALA A 285 -5.97 15.22 -38.06
C ALA A 285 -5.88 13.73 -38.42
N SER A 286 -7.02 13.06 -38.54
CA SER A 286 -7.13 11.63 -38.88
C SER A 286 -6.23 11.24 -40.05
N SER A 287 -5.21 10.44 -39.82
CA SER A 287 -4.24 10.01 -40.82
C SER A 287 -3.57 8.66 -40.52
N LEU A 288 -3.99 7.93 -39.47
CA LEU A 288 -3.46 6.61 -39.22
C LEU A 288 -4.05 5.58 -40.18
N ALA A 289 -3.21 4.70 -40.69
CA ALA A 289 -3.62 3.63 -41.60
C ALA A 289 -4.53 2.57 -40.90
N ASP A 290 -4.55 2.55 -39.57
CA ASP A 290 -5.38 1.66 -38.77
C ASP A 290 -6.46 2.47 -38.01
N PRO A 291 -7.74 2.36 -38.39
CA PRO A 291 -8.84 3.06 -37.73
C PRO A 291 -9.05 2.68 -36.28
N ILE A 292 -8.70 1.44 -35.88
CA ILE A 292 -8.84 0.96 -34.51
C ILE A 292 -7.80 1.61 -33.60
N ALA A 293 -6.54 1.65 -34.07
CA ALA A 293 -5.46 2.32 -33.35
C ALA A 293 -5.71 3.83 -33.23
N GLU A 294 -6.28 4.44 -34.26
CA GLU A 294 -6.65 5.85 -34.27
C GLU A 294 -7.75 6.16 -33.25
N ALA A 295 -8.82 5.37 -33.24
CA ALA A 295 -9.91 5.53 -32.26
C ALA A 295 -9.42 5.35 -30.81
N ALA A 296 -8.56 4.37 -30.56
CA ALA A 296 -7.97 4.14 -29.25
C ALA A 296 -7.08 5.32 -28.80
N LEU A 297 -6.30 5.89 -29.72
CA LEU A 297 -5.47 7.06 -29.43
C LEU A 297 -6.34 8.30 -29.12
N GLN A 298 -7.37 8.55 -29.93
CA GLN A 298 -8.29 9.66 -29.72
C GLN A 298 -9.01 9.55 -28.40
N GLN A 299 -9.54 8.37 -28.07
CA GLN A 299 -10.19 8.09 -26.80
C GLN A 299 -9.22 8.27 -25.63
N GLY A 300 -8.00 7.73 -25.70
CA GLY A 300 -6.98 7.86 -24.66
C GLY A 300 -6.63 9.32 -24.36
N VAL A 301 -6.39 10.13 -25.41
CA VAL A 301 -6.09 11.56 -25.24
C VAL A 301 -7.29 12.32 -24.68
N SER A 302 -8.51 12.04 -25.16
CA SER A 302 -9.73 12.65 -24.62
C SER A 302 -9.89 12.34 -23.14
N CYS A 303 -9.73 11.09 -22.74
CA CYS A 303 -9.86 10.68 -21.33
C CYS A 303 -8.79 11.29 -20.42
N GLU A 304 -7.57 11.50 -20.88
CA GLU A 304 -6.53 12.19 -20.10
C GLU A 304 -6.90 13.66 -19.84
N TYR A 305 -7.52 14.34 -20.80
CA TYR A 305 -8.00 15.71 -20.58
C TYR A 305 -9.25 15.76 -19.67
N VAL A 306 -10.16 14.80 -19.79
CA VAL A 306 -11.31 14.66 -18.88
C VAL A 306 -10.81 14.43 -17.46
N LYS A 307 -9.82 13.55 -17.28
CA LYS A 307 -9.19 13.31 -15.98
C LYS A 307 -8.54 14.57 -15.41
N SER A 308 -7.86 15.35 -16.24
CA SER A 308 -7.24 16.61 -15.82
C SER A 308 -8.27 17.65 -15.37
N ALA A 309 -9.43 17.73 -16.05
CA ALA A 309 -10.53 18.61 -15.67
C ALA A 309 -11.19 18.14 -14.35
N ASP A 310 -11.40 16.82 -14.19
CA ASP A 310 -11.91 16.21 -12.99
C ASP A 310 -10.97 16.43 -11.78
N LEU A 311 -9.66 16.32 -11.99
CA LEU A 311 -8.67 16.62 -10.94
C LEU A 311 -8.70 18.11 -10.54
N ALA A 312 -8.82 19.03 -11.50
CA ALA A 312 -8.93 20.46 -11.21
C ALA A 312 -10.24 20.79 -10.46
N ASP A 313 -11.31 20.05 -10.73
CA ASP A 313 -12.60 20.19 -10.03
C ASP A 313 -12.51 19.70 -8.58
N ARG A 314 -11.93 18.53 -8.35
CA ARG A 314 -11.91 17.89 -7.03
C ARG A 314 -10.75 18.31 -6.15
N PHE A 315 -9.60 18.62 -6.71
CA PHE A 315 -8.37 18.96 -5.99
C PHE A 315 -7.92 20.39 -6.31
N SER A 316 -8.73 21.38 -5.91
CA SER A 316 -8.39 22.80 -6.06
C SER A 316 -7.13 23.19 -5.27
N ASP A 317 -6.83 22.46 -4.19
CA ASP A 317 -5.60 22.58 -3.42
C ASP A 317 -4.92 21.20 -3.33
N PRO A 318 -3.80 20.97 -4.03
CA PRO A 318 -3.04 19.72 -3.93
C PRO A 318 -2.60 19.35 -2.51
N ASN A 319 -2.53 20.34 -1.60
CA ASN A 319 -2.17 20.10 -0.21
C ASN A 319 -3.24 19.34 0.58
N THR A 320 -4.47 19.22 0.07
CA THR A 320 -5.50 18.35 0.69
C THR A 320 -5.05 16.89 0.78
N LEU A 321 -4.21 16.44 -0.16
CA LEU A 321 -3.61 15.11 -0.15
C LEU A 321 -2.31 15.04 0.67
N ASN A 322 -1.77 16.16 1.14
CA ASN A 322 -0.52 16.18 1.90
C ASN A 322 -0.69 15.46 3.24
N PRO A 323 0.09 14.39 3.54
CA PRO A 323 0.07 13.78 4.86
C PRO A 323 0.65 14.66 5.96
N ASP A 324 1.42 15.70 5.61
CA ASP A 324 1.86 16.75 6.55
C ASP A 324 0.73 17.75 6.76
N ASP A 325 -0.22 17.39 7.61
CA ASP A 325 -1.45 18.15 7.87
C ASP A 325 -1.36 19.13 9.05
N ARG A 326 -0.13 19.44 9.51
CA ARG A 326 0.12 20.35 10.65
C ARG A 326 -0.57 21.71 10.57
N SER A 327 -0.82 22.20 9.38
CA SER A 327 -1.51 23.47 9.15
C SER A 327 -3.03 23.34 9.15
N ALA A 328 -3.57 22.15 9.23
CA ALA A 328 -5.01 21.91 9.32
C ALA A 328 -5.56 22.45 10.66
N ALA A 329 -6.84 22.78 10.67
CA ALA A 329 -7.51 23.22 11.89
C ALA A 329 -7.60 22.10 12.94
N ASP A 330 -7.68 20.83 12.48
CA ASP A 330 -7.69 19.63 13.32
C ASP A 330 -6.77 18.57 12.67
N PRO A 331 -5.46 18.63 12.92
CA PRO A 331 -4.50 17.74 12.30
C PRO A 331 -4.63 16.32 12.86
N VAL A 332 -4.74 15.34 11.97
CA VAL A 332 -4.94 13.92 12.32
C VAL A 332 -3.62 13.17 12.31
N ILE A 333 -2.77 13.43 11.31
CA ILE A 333 -1.54 12.64 11.07
C ILE A 333 -0.36 13.22 11.83
N VAL A 334 -0.10 14.54 11.71
CA VAL A 334 1.09 15.17 12.30
C VAL A 334 0.69 16.28 13.27
N SER A 335 0.87 16.05 14.56
CA SER A 335 0.66 17.04 15.60
C SER A 335 1.29 16.60 16.92
N ASP A 336 1.89 17.54 17.67
CA ASP A 336 2.33 17.30 19.05
C ASP A 336 1.15 17.22 20.06
N SER A 337 -0.06 17.55 19.61
CA SER A 337 -1.29 17.52 20.41
C SER A 337 -2.29 16.53 19.82
N GLY A 338 -1.97 15.21 19.92
CA GLY A 338 -2.90 14.14 19.53
C GLY A 338 -2.81 13.69 18.06
N GLY A 339 -1.81 14.10 17.29
CA GLY A 339 -1.47 13.52 16.00
C GLY A 339 -0.98 12.08 16.15
N ILE A 340 -1.01 11.29 15.07
CA ILE A 340 -0.45 9.94 15.04
C ILE A 340 1.07 10.00 15.19
N PHE A 341 1.71 10.94 14.52
CA PHE A 341 3.11 11.28 14.67
C PHE A 341 3.25 12.66 15.30
N SER A 342 4.18 12.80 16.24
CA SER A 342 4.67 14.12 16.64
C SER A 342 5.40 14.78 15.47
N GLN A 343 5.54 16.11 15.52
CA GLN A 343 6.30 16.83 14.52
C GLN A 343 7.76 16.34 14.43
N ALA A 344 8.38 16.09 15.57
CA ALA A 344 9.76 15.62 15.64
C ALA A 344 9.94 14.22 15.02
N GLU A 345 9.02 13.31 15.24
CA GLU A 345 9.04 11.98 14.63
C GLU A 345 8.89 12.06 13.12
N PHE A 346 7.90 12.81 12.64
CA PHE A 346 7.63 12.95 11.21
C PHE A 346 8.80 13.60 10.46
N ASP A 347 9.37 14.67 11.01
CA ASP A 347 10.50 15.36 10.40
C ASP A 347 11.80 14.55 10.51
N GLY A 348 11.96 13.78 11.58
CA GLY A 348 13.18 13.02 11.89
C GLY A 348 13.32 11.68 11.16
N ASP A 349 12.22 11.00 10.80
CA ASP A 349 12.26 9.66 10.23
C ASP A 349 11.56 9.57 8.86
N SER A 350 12.31 9.16 7.84
CA SER A 350 11.79 8.95 6.49
C SER A 350 10.77 7.82 6.40
N GLU A 351 10.84 6.81 7.28
CA GLU A 351 9.88 5.71 7.29
C GLU A 351 8.50 6.20 7.75
N PHE A 352 8.43 7.14 8.69
CA PHE A 352 7.16 7.73 9.13
C PHE A 352 6.55 8.62 8.03
N ARG A 353 7.36 9.43 7.32
CA ARG A 353 6.88 10.22 6.16
C ARG A 353 6.36 9.33 5.04
N LYS A 354 7.08 8.26 4.73
CA LYS A 354 6.69 7.25 3.75
C LYS A 354 5.36 6.59 4.14
N THR A 355 5.27 6.11 5.38
CA THR A 355 4.07 5.48 5.93
C THR A 355 2.88 6.42 5.87
N ALA A 356 3.03 7.66 6.33
CA ALA A 356 1.98 8.67 6.29
C ALA A 356 1.49 8.93 4.86
N SER A 357 2.41 8.99 3.88
CA SER A 357 2.07 9.22 2.48
C SER A 357 1.28 8.06 1.87
N VAL A 358 1.72 6.82 2.11
CA VAL A 358 1.03 5.64 1.57
C VAL A 358 -0.30 5.39 2.28
N MET A 359 -0.34 5.45 3.63
CA MET A 359 -1.57 5.19 4.38
C MET A 359 -2.68 6.18 4.03
N LYS A 360 -2.35 7.49 3.90
CA LYS A 360 -3.32 8.49 3.50
C LYS A 360 -3.93 8.17 2.14
N MET A 361 -3.10 7.88 1.15
CA MET A 361 -3.56 7.57 -0.20
C MET A 361 -4.47 6.34 -0.25
N VAL A 362 -4.13 5.28 0.50
CA VAL A 362 -4.86 4.01 0.45
C VAL A 362 -6.14 4.08 1.29
N ILE A 363 -6.05 4.57 2.52
CA ILE A 363 -7.18 4.58 3.47
C ILE A 363 -8.26 5.59 3.06
N ASP A 364 -7.85 6.74 2.49
CA ASP A 364 -8.79 7.73 1.95
C ASP A 364 -9.38 7.30 0.57
N GLY A 365 -8.99 6.13 0.03
CA GLY A 365 -9.53 5.58 -1.21
C GLY A 365 -8.90 6.15 -2.49
N PHE A 366 -7.87 6.97 -2.41
CA PHE A 366 -7.18 7.54 -3.59
C PHE A 366 -6.32 6.50 -4.32
N ALA A 367 -5.83 5.49 -3.61
CA ALA A 367 -5.16 4.33 -4.18
C ALA A 367 -5.82 3.03 -3.72
N GLY A 368 -5.85 2.00 -4.57
CA GLY A 368 -6.51 0.72 -4.26
C GLY A 368 -5.69 -0.16 -3.31
N ALA A 369 -4.38 -0.26 -3.54
CA ALA A 369 -3.47 -1.00 -2.67
C ALA A 369 -2.11 -0.31 -2.60
N GLY A 370 -1.43 -0.43 -1.45
CA GLY A 370 -0.15 0.20 -1.20
C GLY A 370 0.91 -0.73 -0.63
N THR A 371 2.17 -0.52 -1.02
CA THR A 371 3.33 -1.21 -0.46
C THR A 371 4.27 -0.22 0.22
N ILE A 372 4.53 -0.43 1.49
CA ILE A 372 5.53 0.29 2.29
C ILE A 372 6.73 -0.63 2.48
N THR A 373 7.83 -0.37 1.78
CA THR A 373 9.06 -1.12 1.98
C THR A 373 9.93 -0.46 3.01
N MET A 374 10.33 -1.23 4.01
CA MET A 374 11.26 -0.83 5.05
C MET A 374 12.57 -1.61 4.89
N GLY A 375 13.66 -0.92 4.65
CA GLY A 375 14.97 -1.54 4.44
C GLY A 375 15.72 -1.84 5.74
N GLY A 376 16.71 -2.73 5.62
CA GLY A 376 17.67 -2.99 6.67
C GLY A 376 17.29 -4.13 7.63
N TYR A 377 16.40 -5.02 7.22
CA TYR A 377 16.03 -6.21 7.99
C TYR A 377 16.99 -7.40 7.78
N ASP A 378 18.05 -7.19 7.04
CA ASP A 378 19.19 -8.11 6.95
C ASP A 378 20.12 -7.93 8.16
N TYR A 379 19.67 -8.36 9.35
CA TYR A 379 20.36 -8.16 10.64
C TYR A 379 20.89 -9.47 11.27
N HIS A 380 21.32 -10.40 10.45
CA HIS A 380 21.82 -11.72 10.89
C HIS A 380 23.32 -11.74 11.26
N THR A 381 23.92 -10.59 11.51
CA THR A 381 25.39 -10.44 11.66
C THR A 381 25.91 -10.58 13.08
N GLY A 382 25.15 -11.15 13.99
CA GLY A 382 25.60 -11.43 15.35
C GLY A 382 25.15 -10.40 16.38
N ASP A 383 24.11 -9.64 16.10
CA ASP A 383 23.47 -8.76 17.07
C ASP A 383 21.97 -9.04 17.20
N ARG A 384 21.35 -8.52 18.23
CA ARG A 384 19.91 -8.53 18.43
C ARG A 384 19.33 -7.11 18.42
N GLU A 385 20.05 -6.15 18.99
CA GLU A 385 19.56 -4.80 19.24
C GLU A 385 19.15 -4.08 17.95
N THR A 386 19.87 -4.30 16.84
CA THR A 386 19.54 -3.71 15.55
C THR A 386 18.16 -4.18 15.07
N GLY A 387 17.85 -5.48 15.23
CA GLY A 387 16.53 -6.05 14.91
C GLY A 387 15.45 -5.44 15.78
N GLU A 388 15.63 -5.43 17.10
CA GLU A 388 14.64 -4.90 18.05
C GLU A 388 14.27 -3.42 17.75
N ARG A 389 15.27 -2.57 17.49
CA ARG A 389 15.01 -1.15 17.11
C ARG A 389 14.26 -1.01 15.80
N ARG A 390 14.55 -1.85 14.80
CA ARG A 390 13.85 -1.83 13.51
C ARG A 390 12.45 -2.39 13.66
N ASP A 391 12.28 -3.43 14.43
CA ASP A 391 10.97 -4.03 14.71
C ASP A 391 10.06 -3.03 15.45
N LEU A 392 10.59 -2.28 16.42
CA LEU A 392 9.83 -1.19 17.07
C LEU A 392 9.38 -0.12 16.06
N ARG A 393 10.27 0.29 15.16
CA ARG A 393 9.95 1.28 14.12
C ARG A 393 8.88 0.74 13.16
N ALA A 394 8.99 -0.52 12.73
CA ALA A 394 7.97 -1.16 11.89
C ALA A 394 6.63 -1.25 12.62
N GLY A 395 6.64 -1.62 13.91
CA GLY A 395 5.45 -1.63 14.75
C GLY A 395 4.77 -0.27 14.82
N ARG A 396 5.53 0.82 14.98
CA ARG A 396 5.00 2.20 14.93
C ARG A 396 4.35 2.52 13.58
N CYS A 397 4.94 2.07 12.47
CA CYS A 397 4.35 2.26 11.13
C CYS A 397 3.07 1.44 10.96
N MET A 398 3.04 0.19 11.43
CA MET A 398 1.83 -0.66 11.45
C MET A 398 0.73 -0.01 12.29
N GLY A 399 1.06 0.40 13.52
CA GLY A 399 0.15 1.07 14.42
C GLY A 399 -0.41 2.39 13.85
N ALA A 400 0.42 3.15 13.15
CA ALA A 400 -0.01 4.37 12.49
C ALA A 400 -1.06 4.11 11.39
N CYS A 401 -0.88 3.08 10.57
CA CYS A 401 -1.87 2.69 9.55
C CYS A 401 -3.21 2.28 10.20
N LEU A 402 -3.15 1.47 11.26
CA LEU A 402 -4.34 1.03 12.00
C LEU A 402 -5.06 2.20 12.68
N GLU A 403 -4.31 3.09 13.33
CA GLU A 403 -4.86 4.28 13.98
C GLU A 403 -5.48 5.24 12.97
N TYR A 404 -4.83 5.44 11.81
CA TYR A 404 -5.40 6.30 10.77
C TYR A 404 -6.71 5.73 10.23
N ALA A 405 -6.77 4.42 9.99
CA ALA A 405 -8.00 3.75 9.60
C ALA A 405 -9.11 3.92 10.65
N ALA A 406 -8.76 3.82 11.94
CA ALA A 406 -9.70 4.03 13.04
C ALA A 406 -10.23 5.47 13.09
N ARG A 407 -9.36 6.47 12.92
CA ARG A 407 -9.77 7.88 12.89
C ARG A 407 -10.62 8.23 11.67
N GLN A 408 -10.41 7.54 10.55
CA GLN A 408 -11.27 7.68 9.37
C GLN A 408 -12.55 6.84 9.44
N GLY A 409 -12.65 5.91 10.41
CA GLY A 409 -13.79 4.99 10.53
C GLY A 409 -13.89 3.99 9.37
N VAL A 410 -12.76 3.60 8.78
CA VAL A 410 -12.66 2.74 7.59
C VAL A 410 -11.98 1.43 7.97
N PRO A 411 -12.49 0.25 7.55
CA PRO A 411 -11.79 -1.02 7.78
C PRO A 411 -10.45 -1.04 7.05
N LEU A 412 -9.49 -1.85 7.52
CA LEU A 412 -8.17 -1.98 6.90
C LEU A 412 -7.68 -3.42 7.01
N MET A 413 -7.10 -3.95 5.94
CA MET A 413 -6.26 -5.14 5.99
C MET A 413 -4.79 -4.74 5.81
N LEU A 414 -3.98 -5.02 6.82
CA LEU A 414 -2.54 -4.76 6.86
C LEU A 414 -1.79 -6.09 6.79
N TYR A 415 -1.04 -6.34 5.72
CA TYR A 415 -0.25 -7.54 5.53
C TYR A 415 1.23 -7.26 5.74
N VAL A 416 1.91 -8.10 6.54
CA VAL A 416 3.33 -7.95 6.91
C VAL A 416 4.09 -9.18 6.47
N PHE A 417 5.14 -8.98 5.71
CA PHE A 417 5.99 -10.05 5.21
C PHE A 417 7.46 -9.62 5.12
N SER A 418 8.31 -10.59 4.99
CA SER A 418 9.73 -10.41 4.70
C SER A 418 10.18 -11.39 3.63
N ASP A 419 11.14 -11.01 2.81
CA ASP A 419 11.74 -11.84 1.77
C ASP A 419 12.80 -12.81 2.31
N GLY A 420 12.82 -13.07 3.61
CA GLY A 420 13.68 -14.01 4.31
C GLY A 420 13.24 -14.21 5.75
N SER A 421 14.09 -14.84 6.53
CA SER A 421 13.99 -14.94 7.99
C SER A 421 15.36 -15.17 8.60
N VAL A 422 15.46 -15.04 9.90
CA VAL A 422 16.69 -15.23 10.66
C VAL A 422 16.50 -16.29 11.73
N PHE A 423 17.61 -16.83 12.24
CA PHE A 423 17.61 -17.74 13.37
C PHE A 423 18.66 -17.37 14.41
N SER A 424 18.47 -17.84 15.64
CA SER A 424 19.41 -17.73 16.75
C SER A 424 20.09 -19.07 17.05
N ASN A 425 21.36 -19.04 17.41
CA ASN A 425 22.10 -20.19 17.93
C ASN A 425 22.01 -20.32 19.48
N GLY A 426 21.20 -19.48 20.12
CA GLY A 426 21.00 -19.45 21.56
C GLY A 426 21.99 -18.57 22.35
N MET A 427 22.92 -17.88 21.70
CA MET A 427 23.69 -16.80 22.34
C MET A 427 22.75 -15.65 22.72
N ILE A 428 22.98 -15.05 23.90
CA ILE A 428 22.11 -14.01 24.44
C ILE A 428 22.76 -12.64 24.30
N ASP A 429 21.99 -11.67 23.86
CA ASP A 429 22.34 -10.25 23.85
C ASP A 429 21.80 -9.58 25.12
N ASN A 430 22.69 -9.31 26.07
CA ASN A 430 22.37 -8.65 27.35
C ASN A 430 22.48 -7.12 27.28
N SER A 431 22.67 -6.53 26.10
CA SER A 431 22.55 -5.07 25.93
C SER A 431 21.13 -4.60 26.27
N VAL A 432 20.96 -3.31 26.53
CA VAL A 432 19.64 -2.74 26.86
C VAL A 432 18.65 -2.99 25.72
N ASP A 433 19.06 -2.77 24.49
CA ASP A 433 18.21 -2.95 23.33
C ASP A 433 18.13 -4.42 22.85
N GLY A 434 19.10 -5.29 23.22
CA GLY A 434 19.05 -6.73 22.98
C GLY A 434 18.06 -7.46 23.88
N ARG A 435 17.67 -6.84 25.01
CA ARG A 435 16.57 -7.24 25.91
C ARG A 435 16.70 -8.65 26.47
N GLY A 436 17.91 -9.20 26.53
CA GLY A 436 18.14 -10.57 27.01
C GLY A 436 17.68 -11.66 26.03
N LYS A 437 17.42 -11.33 24.78
CA LYS A 437 16.98 -12.28 23.76
C LYS A 437 18.15 -12.90 22.99
N GLY A 438 17.84 -13.93 22.21
CA GLY A 438 18.83 -14.63 21.38
C GLY A 438 19.36 -13.78 20.24
N VAL A 439 20.69 -13.79 20.07
CA VAL A 439 21.41 -13.11 18.97
C VAL A 439 21.06 -13.75 17.64
N TRP A 440 20.87 -12.93 16.62
CA TRP A 440 20.64 -13.39 15.24
C TRP A 440 21.96 -13.77 14.57
N THR A 441 22.08 -15.01 14.12
CA THR A 441 23.36 -15.59 13.69
C THR A 441 23.39 -16.05 12.25
N GLY A 442 22.29 -16.03 11.53
CA GLY A 442 22.25 -16.40 10.13
C GLY A 442 20.84 -16.40 9.56
N ASP A 443 20.77 -16.46 8.23
CA ASP A 443 19.52 -16.62 7.50
C ASP A 443 18.94 -18.00 7.67
N ASN A 444 17.62 -18.11 7.64
CA ASN A 444 16.94 -19.38 7.74
C ASN A 444 15.56 -19.36 7.05
N SER A 445 15.48 -19.97 5.88
CA SER A 445 14.22 -20.07 5.15
C SER A 445 13.13 -20.86 5.87
N SER A 446 13.49 -21.74 6.80
CA SER A 446 12.52 -22.64 7.45
C SER A 446 11.83 -22.06 8.69
N THR A 447 12.29 -20.92 9.22
CA THR A 447 11.70 -20.22 10.38
C THR A 447 10.82 -19.05 9.99
N ALA A 448 10.54 -18.90 8.70
CA ALA A 448 9.79 -17.77 8.17
C ALA A 448 8.29 -17.88 8.42
N ALA A 449 7.66 -16.73 8.55
CA ALA A 449 6.23 -16.56 8.61
C ALA A 449 5.85 -15.19 8.06
N SER A 450 4.61 -15.05 7.67
CA SER A 450 3.96 -13.75 7.40
C SER A 450 2.71 -13.64 8.24
N PHE A 451 2.23 -12.43 8.50
CA PHE A 451 0.98 -12.25 9.22
C PHE A 451 0.19 -11.08 8.63
N PHE A 452 -1.08 -11.03 8.94
CA PHE A 452 -1.90 -9.87 8.62
C PHE A 452 -2.77 -9.48 9.81
N LEU A 453 -3.01 -8.19 9.93
CA LEU A 453 -3.94 -7.60 10.88
C LEU A 453 -5.12 -7.02 10.11
N VAL A 454 -6.29 -7.17 10.68
CA VAL A 454 -7.53 -6.59 10.16
C VAL A 454 -8.09 -5.66 11.23
N TYR A 455 -8.37 -4.43 10.86
CA TYR A 455 -9.15 -3.50 11.65
C TYR A 455 -10.57 -3.41 11.07
N ASN A 456 -11.58 -3.43 11.93
CA ASN A 456 -12.98 -3.25 11.54
C ASN A 456 -13.66 -2.22 12.46
N PRO A 457 -14.05 -1.03 11.95
CA PRO A 457 -14.61 0.01 12.80
C PRO A 457 -15.95 -0.41 13.43
N PRO A 458 -16.26 0.04 14.65
CA PRO A 458 -17.53 -0.27 15.32
C PRO A 458 -18.77 0.14 14.51
N SER A 459 -18.65 1.17 13.64
CA SER A 459 -19.71 1.63 12.75
C SER A 459 -20.06 0.66 11.62
N ASN A 460 -19.13 -0.25 11.28
CA ASN A 460 -19.33 -1.24 10.23
C ASN A 460 -19.97 -2.51 10.81
N GLY A 461 -21.29 -2.53 10.91
CA GLY A 461 -22.04 -3.70 11.40
C GLY A 461 -22.25 -3.79 12.92
N GLY A 462 -22.11 -2.69 13.66
CA GLY A 462 -22.52 -2.63 15.07
C GLY A 462 -21.54 -3.18 16.08
N GLY A 463 -20.25 -3.01 15.86
CA GLY A 463 -19.19 -3.40 16.82
C GLY A 463 -19.02 -4.92 16.94
N ALA A 464 -19.37 -5.66 15.91
CA ALA A 464 -19.06 -7.07 15.85
C ALA A 464 -17.53 -7.23 15.73
N SER A 465 -16.90 -7.81 16.76
CA SER A 465 -15.51 -8.21 16.70
C SER A 465 -15.26 -9.06 15.45
N ILE A 466 -14.07 -8.90 14.85
CA ILE A 466 -13.65 -9.71 13.71
C ILE A 466 -13.64 -11.18 14.13
N GLN A 467 -14.59 -11.95 13.60
CA GLN A 467 -14.80 -13.34 14.01
C GLN A 467 -13.93 -14.27 13.20
N LEU A 468 -13.15 -15.11 13.88
CA LEU A 468 -12.46 -16.23 13.25
C LEU A 468 -13.47 -17.19 12.62
N LEU A 469 -13.09 -17.79 11.50
CA LEU A 469 -13.87 -18.86 10.89
C LEU A 469 -13.82 -20.09 11.82
N GLY A 470 -14.83 -20.95 11.75
CA GLY A 470 -14.94 -22.18 12.55
C GLY A 470 -16.01 -22.12 13.63
N GLY A 471 -16.62 -23.29 13.86
CA GLY A 471 -17.75 -23.47 14.81
C GLY A 471 -17.32 -23.81 16.23
N THR A 472 -16.05 -24.15 16.47
CA THR A 472 -15.51 -24.46 17.80
C THR A 472 -14.26 -23.63 18.09
N PRO A 473 -13.92 -23.40 19.38
CA PRO A 473 -12.68 -22.70 19.75
C PRO A 473 -11.42 -23.31 19.14
N GLU A 474 -11.33 -24.62 19.08
CA GLU A 474 -10.18 -25.34 18.50
C GLU A 474 -10.08 -25.11 16.97
N GLN A 475 -11.21 -25.02 16.28
CA GLN A 475 -11.22 -24.65 14.85
C GLN A 475 -10.80 -23.21 14.68
N GLN A 476 -11.31 -22.28 15.48
CA GLN A 476 -10.96 -20.87 15.45
C GLN A 476 -9.45 -20.63 15.65
N LEU A 477 -8.82 -21.33 16.62
CA LEU A 477 -7.37 -21.25 16.83
C LEU A 477 -6.57 -21.69 15.58
N ARG A 478 -7.06 -22.68 14.82
CA ARG A 478 -6.43 -23.09 13.55
C ARG A 478 -6.62 -22.07 12.44
N HIS A 479 -7.73 -21.35 12.43
CA HIS A 479 -7.98 -20.27 11.47
C HIS A 479 -7.16 -19.01 11.79
N GLN A 480 -6.78 -18.83 13.04
CA GLN A 480 -5.89 -17.75 13.43
C GLN A 480 -4.42 -18.03 13.06
N GLN A 481 -4.06 -19.31 12.91
CA GLN A 481 -2.75 -19.76 12.42
C GLN A 481 -2.94 -20.71 11.22
N LEU A 482 -2.76 -20.19 10.01
CA LEU A 482 -2.95 -20.92 8.76
C LEU A 482 -1.69 -21.73 8.42
N GLY A 483 -1.61 -22.94 8.92
CA GLY A 483 -0.42 -23.80 8.94
C GLY A 483 0.18 -23.89 10.35
N TRP A 484 1.34 -24.58 10.49
CA TRP A 484 2.00 -24.70 11.79
C TRP A 484 3.50 -24.94 11.66
N MET A 485 4.21 -24.82 12.77
CA MET A 485 5.61 -25.19 12.89
C MET A 485 5.79 -26.50 13.64
N ARG A 486 6.86 -27.21 13.34
CA ARG A 486 7.31 -28.38 14.09
C ARG A 486 7.92 -27.95 15.43
N PRO A 487 8.10 -28.88 16.40
CA PRO A 487 8.70 -28.54 17.69
C PRO A 487 10.07 -27.88 17.62
N ASP A 488 10.82 -28.06 16.53
CA ASP A 488 12.14 -27.46 16.26
C ASP A 488 12.05 -26.07 15.59
N ALA A 489 10.86 -25.50 15.53
CA ALA A 489 10.55 -24.21 14.86
C ALA A 489 10.77 -24.21 13.33
N SER A 490 10.79 -25.36 12.70
CA SER A 490 10.73 -25.40 11.25
C SER A 490 9.27 -25.43 10.76
N VAL A 491 8.96 -24.71 9.70
CA VAL A 491 7.65 -24.75 9.04
C VAL A 491 7.30 -26.17 8.63
N GLU A 492 6.10 -26.64 9.00
CA GLU A 492 5.56 -27.87 8.44
C GLU A 492 5.04 -27.62 7.03
N THR A 493 5.84 -28.01 6.04
CA THR A 493 5.61 -27.67 4.62
C THR A 493 4.39 -28.33 4.00
N SER A 494 3.86 -29.38 4.64
CA SER A 494 2.65 -30.09 4.20
C SER A 494 1.37 -29.55 4.85
N ALA A 495 1.49 -28.60 5.77
CA ALA A 495 0.37 -28.06 6.54
C ALA A 495 -0.65 -27.32 5.64
N THR A 496 -0.14 -26.51 4.73
CA THR A 496 -0.93 -25.74 3.76
C THR A 496 -0.18 -25.64 2.43
N PRO A 497 -0.86 -25.32 1.33
CA PRO A 497 -0.17 -25.03 0.06
C PRO A 497 0.86 -23.91 0.17
N ALA A 498 0.62 -22.93 1.02
CA ALA A 498 1.53 -21.81 1.28
C ALA A 498 2.83 -22.23 1.98
N GLY A 499 2.82 -23.32 2.75
CA GLY A 499 3.92 -23.71 3.64
C GLY A 499 5.29 -23.84 2.97
N ASN A 500 5.33 -24.18 1.68
CA ASN A 500 6.58 -24.32 0.90
C ASN A 500 6.53 -23.62 -0.46
N ASN A 501 5.65 -22.63 -0.63
CA ASN A 501 5.51 -21.94 -1.92
C ASN A 501 5.00 -20.50 -1.70
N VAL A 502 5.86 -19.53 -1.94
CA VAL A 502 5.56 -18.11 -1.74
C VAL A 502 4.46 -17.60 -2.69
N ASN A 503 4.37 -18.13 -3.92
CA ASN A 503 3.25 -17.78 -4.80
C ASN A 503 1.89 -18.20 -4.19
N LEU A 504 1.85 -19.39 -3.55
CA LEU A 504 0.64 -19.88 -2.88
C LEU A 504 0.38 -19.17 -1.56
N LEU A 505 1.41 -18.65 -0.90
CA LEU A 505 1.25 -17.71 0.22
C LEU A 505 0.53 -16.44 -0.25
N VAL A 506 0.97 -15.86 -1.36
CA VAL A 506 0.31 -14.67 -1.95
C VAL A 506 -1.13 -14.97 -2.34
N GLU A 507 -1.40 -16.11 -2.98
CA GLU A 507 -2.77 -16.54 -3.30
C GLU A 507 -3.63 -16.71 -2.03
N THR A 508 -3.05 -17.21 -0.93
CA THR A 508 -3.73 -17.32 0.36
C THR A 508 -4.11 -15.94 0.93
N ILE A 509 -3.24 -14.94 0.81
CA ILE A 509 -3.55 -13.57 1.22
C ILE A 509 -4.68 -12.97 0.38
N ILE A 510 -4.66 -13.16 -0.94
CA ILE A 510 -5.73 -12.68 -1.83
C ILE A 510 -7.06 -13.37 -1.50
N LEU A 511 -7.04 -14.67 -1.23
CA LEU A 511 -8.23 -15.43 -0.82
C LEU A 511 -8.80 -14.87 0.50
N ASN A 512 -7.96 -14.58 1.50
CA ASN A 512 -8.39 -13.97 2.76
C ASN A 512 -8.96 -12.56 2.55
N TYR A 513 -8.34 -11.75 1.69
CA TYR A 513 -8.88 -10.44 1.32
C TYR A 513 -10.28 -10.55 0.71
N MET A 514 -10.48 -11.45 -0.24
CA MET A 514 -11.79 -11.70 -0.84
C MET A 514 -12.79 -12.26 0.17
N ALA A 515 -12.35 -13.09 1.13
CA ALA A 515 -13.20 -13.62 2.18
C ALA A 515 -13.73 -12.53 3.12
N LEU A 516 -12.92 -11.50 3.44
CA LEU A 516 -13.38 -10.35 4.21
C LEU A 516 -14.56 -9.60 3.55
N HIS A 517 -14.70 -9.73 2.23
CA HIS A 517 -15.82 -9.18 1.44
C HIS A 517 -16.95 -10.19 1.18
N GLY A 518 -16.82 -11.44 1.64
CA GLY A 518 -17.75 -12.52 1.29
C GLY A 518 -17.66 -12.97 -0.17
N GLU A 519 -16.55 -12.69 -0.83
CA GLU A 519 -16.33 -12.92 -2.28
C GLU A 519 -15.40 -14.10 -2.59
N GLN A 520 -15.01 -14.88 -1.58
CA GLN A 520 -14.11 -16.04 -1.76
C GLN A 520 -14.61 -17.04 -2.81
N GLY A 521 -15.93 -17.13 -3.01
CA GLY A 521 -16.52 -17.98 -4.05
C GLY A 521 -16.16 -17.58 -5.48
N GLN A 522 -15.74 -16.33 -5.70
CA GLN A 522 -15.29 -15.84 -7.01
C GLN A 522 -13.78 -16.05 -7.25
N PHE A 523 -13.02 -16.48 -6.23
CA PHE A 523 -11.57 -16.60 -6.32
C PHE A 523 -11.13 -17.45 -7.52
N GLY A 524 -11.72 -18.63 -7.74
CA GLY A 524 -11.39 -19.47 -8.88
C GLY A 524 -11.75 -18.87 -10.25
N THR A 525 -12.72 -17.96 -10.31
CA THR A 525 -13.06 -17.25 -11.55
C THR A 525 -12.06 -16.15 -11.85
N LEU A 526 -11.64 -15.39 -10.85
CA LEU A 526 -10.67 -14.30 -11.01
C LEU A 526 -9.24 -14.84 -11.14
N PHE A 527 -8.95 -15.99 -10.52
CA PHE A 527 -7.64 -16.64 -10.52
C PHE A 527 -7.77 -18.11 -10.99
N PRO A 528 -8.07 -18.35 -12.26
CA PRO A 528 -8.36 -19.70 -12.77
C PRO A 528 -7.16 -20.65 -12.73
N SER A 529 -5.94 -20.09 -12.68
CA SER A 529 -4.69 -20.86 -12.59
C SER A 529 -4.13 -20.93 -11.17
N ASN A 530 -4.98 -20.66 -10.13
CA ASN A 530 -4.51 -20.72 -8.74
C ASN A 530 -4.06 -22.14 -8.35
N GLY A 531 -3.12 -22.21 -7.42
CA GLY A 531 -2.56 -23.47 -6.92
C GLY A 531 -3.12 -23.91 -5.57
N LEU A 532 -4.15 -23.26 -5.01
CA LEU A 532 -4.74 -23.60 -3.71
C LEU A 532 -5.65 -24.84 -3.76
N GLY A 533 -5.82 -25.46 -4.93
CA GLY A 533 -6.57 -26.69 -5.10
C GLY A 533 -8.08 -26.49 -5.18
N SER A 534 -8.86 -27.51 -4.79
CA SER A 534 -10.31 -27.47 -4.87
C SER A 534 -10.92 -26.40 -3.95
N SER A 535 -11.93 -25.68 -4.45
CA SER A 535 -12.68 -24.68 -3.68
C SER A 535 -13.31 -25.25 -2.39
N SER A 536 -13.57 -26.57 -2.34
CA SER A 536 -14.03 -27.22 -1.10
C SER A 536 -13.03 -27.19 0.06
N ASN A 537 -11.76 -26.88 -0.22
CA ASN A 537 -10.69 -26.81 0.78
C ASN A 537 -10.33 -25.38 1.17
N TRP A 538 -10.83 -24.35 0.47
CA TRP A 538 -10.41 -22.97 0.68
C TRP A 538 -10.74 -22.43 2.06
N ASP A 539 -11.83 -22.89 2.67
CA ASP A 539 -12.18 -22.54 4.05
C ASP A 539 -11.05 -22.87 5.04
N ASN A 540 -10.25 -23.92 4.78
CA ASN A 540 -9.10 -24.25 5.63
C ASN A 540 -7.96 -23.21 5.56
N TYR A 541 -7.99 -22.30 4.58
CA TYR A 541 -6.97 -21.28 4.34
C TYR A 541 -7.49 -19.85 4.58
N ILE A 542 -8.73 -19.72 5.08
CA ILE A 542 -9.38 -18.46 5.41
C ILE A 542 -9.40 -18.28 6.93
N ALA A 543 -8.98 -17.10 7.40
CA ALA A 543 -8.92 -16.80 8.83
C ALA A 543 -10.27 -16.33 9.39
N PHE A 544 -10.95 -15.44 8.68
CA PHE A 544 -12.09 -14.69 9.21
C PHE A 544 -13.36 -14.84 8.38
N ASN A 545 -14.49 -14.69 9.05
CA ASN A 545 -15.75 -14.41 8.40
C ASN A 545 -15.69 -13.04 7.70
N ASN A 546 -16.61 -12.80 6.77
CA ASN A 546 -16.70 -11.49 6.12
C ASN A 546 -17.04 -10.38 7.13
N ILE A 547 -16.40 -9.23 6.97
CA ILE A 547 -16.62 -8.02 7.78
C ILE A 547 -17.41 -6.95 7.02
N VAL A 548 -17.46 -7.03 5.68
CA VAL A 548 -18.26 -6.16 4.82
C VAL A 548 -19.10 -6.98 3.86
N SER A 549 -20.21 -6.41 3.41
CA SER A 549 -21.08 -7.00 2.39
C SER A 549 -21.36 -5.93 1.35
N GLY A 550 -20.78 -6.11 0.15
CA GLY A 550 -20.86 -5.12 -0.91
C GLY A 550 -19.72 -4.08 -0.83
N THR A 551 -20.04 -2.82 -1.14
CA THR A 551 -19.08 -1.68 -1.04
C THR A 551 -19.08 -1.09 0.36
N ILE A 552 -17.91 -0.58 0.78
CA ILE A 552 -17.73 0.15 2.04
C ILE A 552 -18.26 1.57 1.88
#